data_41c088e9cf1ad7b625620482bfc6f6d3
#
_entry.id   41c088e9cf1ad7b625620482bfc6f6d3
#
_cell.length_a   1.000
_cell.length_b   1.000
_cell.length_c   1.000
_cell.angle_alpha   90.00
_cell.angle_beta   90.00
_cell.angle_gamma   90.00
#
_symmetry.space_group_name_H-M   'P 1'
#
loop_
_entity.id
_entity.type
_entity.pdbx_description
1 polymer ?
#
loop_
_entity_poly.entity_id
_entity_poly.type
_entity_poly.pdbx_seq_one_letter_code
_entity_poly.pdbx_strand_id
1 'polypeptide(L)'
;MNDFLSKDDYEEPKCLLNMHPEVTSIPVGRIIDKLDFYLSRNDHDAAERHLRYWLSEAESCHDMRGKLTVLNEQIGLYRKIGKESECLRAVSDALSLADSMDIEQSLTYGTTLINAATGYKAFEKAQEALPLYRKAKTIYESALDSNDGRLGGMYNNMALTLTELGMYREAEELYQKAIKVMEKQKNGELEVAITYLNIADLISARDGLENGEKEIEKQLLEA
;
A
#
# COMPACT_ATOMS: atom_id res chain seq x y z
N MET A 1 -30.30 2.62 -3.06
CA MET A 1 -30.17 3.10 -4.44
C MET A 1 -29.21 4.27 -4.36
N ASN A 2 -27.90 3.99 -4.55
CA ASN A 2 -26.90 5.05 -4.50
C ASN A 2 -26.95 5.77 -5.85
N ASP A 3 -27.51 6.94 -5.88
CA ASP A 3 -27.31 7.88 -6.99
C ASP A 3 -25.83 8.27 -7.01
N PHE A 4 -25.05 7.47 -7.73
CA PHE A 4 -23.71 7.90 -8.10
C PHE A 4 -23.88 9.04 -9.10
N LEU A 5 -23.55 10.24 -8.66
CA LEU A 5 -23.40 11.38 -9.54
C LEU A 5 -22.54 10.96 -10.75
N SER A 6 -22.95 11.32 -11.94
CA SER A 6 -22.14 11.10 -13.13
C SER A 6 -20.82 11.88 -13.01
N LYS A 7 -19.82 11.52 -13.82
CA LYS A 7 -18.55 12.25 -13.85
C LYS A 7 -18.77 13.76 -14.10
N ASP A 8 -19.78 14.09 -14.91
CA ASP A 8 -20.09 15.44 -15.31
C ASP A 8 -20.88 16.22 -14.24
N ASP A 9 -21.52 15.51 -13.31
CA ASP A 9 -22.28 16.11 -12.20
C ASP A 9 -21.45 16.31 -10.94
N TYR A 10 -20.20 15.80 -10.92
CA TYR A 10 -19.32 15.96 -9.77
C TYR A 10 -18.49 17.23 -9.91
N GLU A 11 -18.98 18.30 -9.32
CA GLU A 11 -18.12 19.46 -9.00
C GLU A 11 -17.43 19.22 -7.66
N GLU A 12 -16.10 19.43 -7.62
CA GLU A 12 -15.38 19.48 -6.36
C GLU A 12 -16.04 20.53 -5.48
N PRO A 13 -16.43 20.23 -4.23
CA PRO A 13 -17.08 21.20 -3.37
C PRO A 13 -16.17 22.41 -3.22
N LYS A 14 -16.66 23.58 -3.59
CA LYS A 14 -15.92 24.84 -3.43
C LYS A 14 -15.69 25.03 -1.93
N CYS A 15 -14.49 24.69 -1.47
CA CYS A 15 -13.97 24.85 -0.11
C CYS A 15 -15.04 24.66 0.98
N LEU A 16 -15.24 23.42 1.45
CA LEU A 16 -16.15 23.10 2.57
C LEU A 16 -15.87 23.97 3.81
N LEU A 17 -14.63 24.37 3.99
CA LEU A 17 -14.17 25.20 5.12
C LEU A 17 -14.67 26.64 5.06
N ASN A 18 -14.77 27.24 3.87
CA ASN A 18 -15.34 28.58 3.73
C ASN A 18 -16.85 28.60 3.93
N MET A 19 -17.52 27.45 3.79
CA MET A 19 -18.97 27.32 3.99
C MET A 19 -19.31 26.90 5.44
N HIS A 20 -18.39 26.23 6.13
CA HIS A 20 -18.58 25.70 7.49
C HIS A 20 -17.29 25.87 8.29
N PRO A 21 -17.08 27.03 8.92
CA PRO A 21 -15.87 27.29 9.72
C PRO A 21 -15.68 26.34 10.93
N GLU A 22 -16.67 25.49 11.22
CA GLU A 22 -16.63 24.46 12.27
C GLU A 22 -16.04 23.12 11.77
N VAL A 23 -15.82 22.95 10.47
CA VAL A 23 -15.26 21.70 9.89
C VAL A 23 -13.76 21.66 10.14
N THR A 24 -13.34 20.80 11.06
CA THR A 24 -11.94 20.60 11.43
C THR A 24 -11.30 19.36 10.79
N SER A 25 -12.05 18.61 9.97
CA SER A 25 -11.57 17.39 9.31
C SER A 25 -12.22 17.20 7.95
N ILE A 26 -11.43 16.63 7.00
CA ILE A 26 -11.93 16.27 5.67
C ILE A 26 -12.77 14.97 5.71
N PRO A 27 -13.72 14.77 4.81
CA PRO A 27 -14.60 13.59 4.78
C PRO A 27 -13.91 12.37 4.13
N VAL A 28 -12.92 11.79 4.81
CA VAL A 28 -12.03 10.72 4.29
C VAL A 28 -12.81 9.58 3.59
N GLY A 29 -13.90 9.08 4.18
CA GLY A 29 -14.69 7.99 3.58
C GLY A 29 -15.20 8.35 2.17
N ARG A 30 -15.78 9.56 2.02
CA ARG A 30 -16.27 10.03 0.71
C ARG A 30 -15.13 10.26 -0.29
N ILE A 31 -13.97 10.66 0.18
CA ILE A 31 -12.78 10.86 -0.65
C ILE A 31 -12.32 9.53 -1.23
N ILE A 32 -12.25 8.48 -0.41
CA ILE A 32 -11.87 7.13 -0.83
C ILE A 32 -12.92 6.55 -1.79
N ASP A 33 -14.20 6.61 -1.46
CA ASP A 33 -15.28 6.12 -2.34
C ASP A 33 -15.20 6.77 -3.73
N LYS A 34 -14.91 8.07 -3.78
CA LYS A 34 -14.78 8.78 -5.06
C LYS A 34 -13.49 8.46 -5.79
N LEU A 35 -12.39 8.26 -5.08
CA LEU A 35 -11.15 7.78 -5.65
C LEU A 35 -11.34 6.40 -6.31
N ASP A 36 -11.98 5.46 -5.61
CA ASP A 36 -12.28 4.12 -6.13
C ASP A 36 -13.16 4.19 -7.38
N PHE A 37 -14.13 5.11 -7.42
CA PHE A 37 -14.93 5.36 -8.60
C PHE A 37 -14.08 5.79 -9.81
N TYR A 38 -13.10 6.69 -9.64
CA TYR A 38 -12.20 7.09 -10.73
C TYR A 38 -11.27 5.95 -11.13
N LEU A 39 -10.70 5.23 -10.15
CA LEU A 39 -9.79 4.10 -10.40
C LEU A 39 -10.47 2.95 -11.14
N SER A 40 -11.73 2.63 -10.82
CA SER A 40 -12.51 1.58 -11.50
C SER A 40 -12.78 1.89 -12.97
N ARG A 41 -12.68 3.18 -13.36
CA ARG A 41 -12.84 3.67 -14.75
C ARG A 41 -11.51 3.95 -15.43
N ASN A 42 -10.38 3.70 -14.77
CA ASN A 42 -9.04 4.09 -15.22
C ASN A 42 -8.90 5.61 -15.50
N ASP A 43 -9.72 6.45 -14.83
CA ASP A 43 -9.64 7.90 -14.93
C ASP A 43 -8.60 8.46 -13.96
N HIS A 44 -7.34 8.19 -14.28
CA HIS A 44 -6.21 8.54 -13.42
C HIS A 44 -6.03 10.06 -13.27
N ASP A 45 -6.37 10.83 -14.29
CA ASP A 45 -6.28 12.29 -14.24
C ASP A 45 -7.31 12.89 -13.26
N ALA A 46 -8.54 12.36 -13.24
CA ALA A 46 -9.53 12.77 -12.25
C ALA A 46 -9.16 12.32 -10.85
N ALA A 47 -8.63 11.10 -10.69
CA ALA A 47 -8.12 10.60 -9.42
C ALA A 47 -7.02 11.51 -8.86
N GLU A 48 -6.07 11.91 -9.68
CA GLU A 48 -4.97 12.79 -9.28
C GLU A 48 -5.47 14.19 -8.88
N ARG A 49 -6.34 14.82 -9.70
CA ARG A 49 -6.94 16.11 -9.34
C ARG A 49 -7.72 16.04 -8.03
N HIS A 50 -8.49 14.98 -7.83
CA HIS A 50 -9.26 14.73 -6.64
C HIS A 50 -8.37 14.67 -5.38
N LEU A 51 -7.29 13.86 -5.41
CA LEU A 51 -6.38 13.74 -4.28
C LEU A 51 -5.60 15.04 -4.02
N ARG A 52 -5.19 15.77 -5.06
CA ARG A 52 -4.53 17.08 -4.89
C ARG A 52 -5.44 18.11 -4.23
N TYR A 53 -6.72 18.16 -4.65
CA TYR A 53 -7.71 19.03 -4.03
C TYR A 53 -7.85 18.73 -2.54
N TRP A 54 -8.07 17.47 -2.17
CA TRP A 54 -8.28 17.11 -0.78
C TRP A 54 -7.02 17.20 0.09
N LEU A 55 -5.85 17.08 -0.49
CA LEU A 55 -4.59 17.38 0.21
C LEU A 55 -4.54 18.87 0.62
N SER A 56 -4.90 19.78 -0.29
CA SER A 56 -4.96 21.21 -0.01
C SER A 56 -6.04 21.55 1.04
N GLU A 57 -7.21 20.91 0.98
CA GLU A 57 -8.25 21.10 1.97
C GLU A 57 -7.83 20.62 3.36
N ALA A 58 -7.18 19.44 3.46
CA ALA A 58 -6.64 18.92 4.71
C ALA A 58 -5.59 19.85 5.31
N GLU A 59 -4.73 20.46 4.48
CA GLU A 59 -3.77 21.47 4.91
C GLU A 59 -4.46 22.72 5.44
N SER A 60 -5.47 23.21 4.73
CA SER A 60 -6.21 24.43 5.09
C SER A 60 -6.96 24.28 6.41
N CYS A 61 -7.50 23.10 6.74
CA CYS A 61 -8.15 22.84 8.03
C CYS A 61 -7.25 22.24 9.11
N HIS A 62 -5.95 22.11 8.84
CA HIS A 62 -4.98 21.52 9.76
C HIS A 62 -5.32 20.08 10.18
N ASP A 63 -6.00 19.32 9.30
CA ASP A 63 -6.33 17.91 9.52
C ASP A 63 -5.13 17.01 9.19
N MET A 64 -4.26 16.83 10.16
CA MET A 64 -3.06 16.01 10.02
C MET A 64 -3.38 14.55 9.68
N ARG A 65 -4.46 13.99 10.24
CA ARG A 65 -4.87 12.59 9.97
C ARG A 65 -5.45 12.43 8.56
N GLY A 66 -6.33 13.34 8.18
CA GLY A 66 -6.87 13.38 6.82
C GLY A 66 -5.77 13.60 5.79
N LYS A 67 -4.83 14.53 6.04
CA LYS A 67 -3.66 14.77 5.20
C LYS A 67 -2.83 13.50 5.02
N LEU A 68 -2.51 12.78 6.11
CA LEU A 68 -1.74 11.54 6.05
C LEU A 68 -2.46 10.47 5.23
N THR A 69 -3.79 10.35 5.37
CA THR A 69 -4.58 9.41 4.57
C THR A 69 -4.49 9.77 3.08
N VAL A 70 -4.68 11.03 2.70
CA VAL A 70 -4.61 11.45 1.30
C VAL A 70 -3.20 11.22 0.72
N LEU A 71 -2.14 11.48 1.48
CA LEU A 71 -0.77 11.18 1.05
C LEU A 71 -0.55 9.68 0.81
N ASN A 72 -1.09 8.81 1.67
CA ASN A 72 -1.04 7.37 1.46
C ASN A 72 -1.76 6.94 0.18
N GLU A 73 -2.91 7.52 -0.14
CA GLU A 73 -3.63 7.27 -1.40
C GLU A 73 -2.85 7.80 -2.61
N GLN A 74 -2.18 8.95 -2.49
CA GLN A 74 -1.30 9.46 -3.56
C GLN A 74 -0.14 8.52 -3.83
N ILE A 75 0.51 7.94 -2.81
CA ILE A 75 1.55 6.93 -3.00
C ILE A 75 1.00 5.76 -3.83
N GLY A 76 -0.18 5.24 -3.45
CA GLY A 76 -0.85 4.16 -4.17
C GLY A 76 -1.15 4.50 -5.63
N LEU A 77 -1.73 5.68 -5.88
CA LEU A 77 -2.06 6.16 -7.23
C LEU A 77 -0.79 6.32 -8.08
N TYR A 78 0.19 7.09 -7.59
CA TYR A 78 1.40 7.41 -8.37
C TYR A 78 2.24 6.18 -8.68
N ARG A 79 2.33 5.23 -7.74
CA ARG A 79 2.92 3.92 -7.97
C ARG A 79 2.21 3.17 -9.10
N LYS A 80 0.87 3.15 -9.09
CA LYS A 80 0.05 2.45 -10.08
C LYS A 80 0.21 3.03 -11.48
N ILE A 81 0.36 4.36 -11.61
CA ILE A 81 0.46 5.05 -12.90
C ILE A 81 1.91 5.36 -13.32
N GLY A 82 2.90 4.89 -12.57
CA GLY A 82 4.32 5.01 -12.90
C GLY A 82 4.90 6.43 -12.76
N LYS A 83 4.30 7.29 -11.92
CA LYS A 83 4.81 8.63 -11.63
C LYS A 83 5.81 8.61 -10.47
N GLU A 84 7.07 8.27 -10.78
CA GLU A 84 8.13 8.10 -9.77
C GLU A 84 8.33 9.35 -8.91
N SER A 85 8.57 10.50 -9.53
CA SER A 85 8.90 11.74 -8.81
C SER A 85 7.80 12.15 -7.84
N GLU A 86 6.54 12.05 -8.27
CA GLU A 86 5.36 12.36 -7.46
C GLU A 86 5.16 11.33 -6.34
N CYS A 87 5.38 10.05 -6.64
CA CYS A 87 5.31 8.99 -5.65
C CYS A 87 6.34 9.19 -4.53
N LEU A 88 7.61 9.42 -4.89
CA LEU A 88 8.68 9.60 -3.92
C LEU A 88 8.53 10.88 -3.09
N ARG A 89 7.94 11.94 -3.67
CA ARG A 89 7.56 13.14 -2.92
C ARG A 89 6.47 12.82 -1.91
N ALA A 90 5.39 12.15 -2.33
CA ALA A 90 4.31 11.75 -1.44
C ALA A 90 4.82 10.82 -0.31
N VAL A 91 5.76 9.93 -0.60
CA VAL A 91 6.45 9.08 0.41
C VAL A 91 7.17 9.95 1.44
N SER A 92 8.00 10.89 0.98
CA SER A 92 8.74 11.80 1.87
C SER A 92 7.81 12.62 2.77
N ASP A 93 6.75 13.18 2.17
CA ASP A 93 5.77 14.01 2.88
C ASP A 93 4.97 13.18 3.90
N ALA A 94 4.57 11.96 3.54
CA ALA A 94 3.83 11.05 4.43
C ALA A 94 4.68 10.60 5.63
N LEU A 95 5.94 10.22 5.40
CA LEU A 95 6.85 9.82 6.47
C LEU A 95 7.15 10.99 7.41
N SER A 96 7.49 12.17 6.87
CA SER A 96 7.75 13.37 7.66
C SER A 96 6.55 13.79 8.49
N LEU A 97 5.34 13.73 7.91
CA LEU A 97 4.11 14.02 8.62
C LEU A 97 3.86 13.01 9.74
N ALA A 98 3.96 11.71 9.43
CA ALA A 98 3.72 10.65 10.40
C ALA A 98 4.71 10.71 11.58
N ASP A 99 5.99 11.02 11.33
CA ASP A 99 7.00 11.22 12.38
C ASP A 99 6.69 12.43 13.27
N SER A 100 5.99 13.46 12.75
CA SER A 100 5.59 14.64 13.53
C SER A 100 4.33 14.45 14.37
N MET A 101 3.59 13.33 14.19
CA MET A 101 2.27 13.11 14.79
C MET A 101 2.30 12.32 16.11
N ASP A 102 3.45 11.91 16.60
CA ASP A 102 3.60 11.07 17.81
C ASP A 102 2.77 9.76 17.76
N ILE A 103 2.80 9.08 16.58
CA ILE A 103 2.00 7.87 16.30
C ILE A 103 2.84 6.63 15.99
N GLU A 104 4.13 6.59 16.33
CA GLU A 104 5.12 5.60 15.86
C GLU A 104 4.78 4.15 16.23
N GLN A 105 3.92 3.92 17.19
CA GLN A 105 3.47 2.57 17.59
C GLN A 105 2.07 2.24 17.06
N SER A 106 1.46 3.13 16.28
CA SER A 106 0.10 2.94 15.79
C SER A 106 0.05 2.12 14.50
N LEU A 107 -1.09 1.45 14.27
CA LEU A 107 -1.36 0.79 12.99
C LEU A 107 -1.33 1.77 11.81
N THR A 108 -1.75 3.02 12.02
CA THR A 108 -1.69 4.07 11.01
C THR A 108 -0.25 4.32 10.56
N TYR A 109 0.68 4.42 11.52
CA TYR A 109 2.11 4.56 11.21
C TYR A 109 2.64 3.32 10.46
N GLY A 110 2.32 2.12 10.95
CA GLY A 110 2.69 0.87 10.28
C GLY A 110 2.19 0.80 8.83
N THR A 111 0.94 1.20 8.58
CA THR A 111 0.36 1.28 7.23
C THR A 111 1.10 2.29 6.35
N THR A 112 1.43 3.47 6.89
CA THR A 112 2.21 4.49 6.17
C THR A 112 3.59 3.97 5.78
N LEU A 113 4.28 3.26 6.69
CA LEU A 113 5.57 2.63 6.40
C LEU A 113 5.46 1.58 5.28
N ILE A 114 4.40 0.76 5.27
CA ILE A 114 4.17 -0.24 4.22
C ILE A 114 3.92 0.44 2.88
N ASN A 115 3.08 1.48 2.84
CA ASN A 115 2.80 2.23 1.61
C ASN A 115 4.06 2.90 1.07
N ALA A 116 4.85 3.53 1.93
CA ALA A 116 6.13 4.13 1.57
C ALA A 116 7.12 3.09 1.02
N ALA A 117 7.28 1.95 1.72
CA ALA A 117 8.13 0.85 1.27
C ALA A 117 7.69 0.29 -0.08
N THR A 118 6.38 0.11 -0.28
CA THR A 118 5.82 -0.36 -1.55
C THR A 118 6.03 0.68 -2.66
N GLY A 119 5.97 1.97 -2.32
CA GLY A 119 6.30 3.07 -3.23
C GLY A 119 7.77 3.01 -3.68
N TYR A 120 8.71 2.89 -2.75
CA TYR A 120 10.14 2.71 -3.08
C TYR A 120 10.39 1.48 -3.94
N LYS A 121 9.82 0.32 -3.55
CA LYS A 121 9.98 -0.93 -4.29
C LYS A 121 9.51 -0.83 -5.73
N ALA A 122 8.39 -0.15 -6.00
CA ALA A 122 7.85 0.00 -7.33
C ALA A 122 8.80 0.72 -8.32
N PHE A 123 9.77 1.44 -7.80
CA PHE A 123 10.79 2.17 -8.57
C PHE A 123 12.22 1.63 -8.30
N GLU A 124 12.33 0.33 -8.08
CA GLU A 124 13.61 -0.41 -7.94
C GLU A 124 14.49 0.08 -6.78
N LYS A 125 13.88 0.66 -5.73
CA LYS A 125 14.56 1.15 -4.54
C LYS A 125 14.36 0.18 -3.35
N ALA A 126 14.69 -1.09 -3.57
CA ALA A 126 14.51 -2.15 -2.58
C ALA A 126 15.34 -1.92 -1.30
N GLN A 127 16.50 -1.27 -1.41
CA GLN A 127 17.35 -0.97 -0.26
C GLN A 127 16.70 0.05 0.68
N GLU A 128 16.02 1.07 0.13
CA GLU A 128 15.27 2.06 0.88
C GLU A 128 13.95 1.50 1.45
N ALA A 129 13.34 0.56 0.74
CA ALA A 129 12.09 -0.09 1.16
C ALA A 129 12.27 -1.01 2.37
N LEU A 130 13.34 -1.80 2.41
CA LEU A 130 13.52 -2.86 3.41
C LEU A 130 13.48 -2.37 4.87
N PRO A 131 14.17 -1.29 5.28
CA PRO A 131 14.09 -0.80 6.65
C PRO A 131 12.69 -0.37 7.07
N LEU A 132 11.89 0.18 6.15
CA LEU A 132 10.50 0.56 6.41
C LEU A 132 9.61 -0.67 6.64
N TYR A 133 9.76 -1.71 5.80
CA TYR A 133 9.07 -2.98 6.02
C TYR A 133 9.44 -3.62 7.36
N ARG A 134 10.72 -3.61 7.75
CA ARG A 134 11.15 -4.15 9.05
C ARG A 134 10.50 -3.41 10.22
N LYS A 135 10.43 -2.08 10.17
CA LYS A 135 9.76 -1.26 11.19
C LYS A 135 8.25 -1.53 11.21
N ALA A 136 7.61 -1.56 10.04
CA ALA A 136 6.19 -1.87 9.91
C ALA A 136 5.85 -3.27 10.42
N LYS A 137 6.68 -4.27 10.13
CA LYS A 137 6.53 -5.66 10.62
C LYS A 137 6.47 -5.71 12.15
N THR A 138 7.38 -5.02 12.84
CA THR A 138 7.38 -4.96 14.31
C THR A 138 6.07 -4.39 14.84
N ILE A 139 5.56 -3.31 14.25
CA ILE A 139 4.31 -2.67 14.66
C ILE A 139 3.12 -3.61 14.40
N TYR A 140 3.03 -4.19 13.21
CA TYR A 140 1.92 -5.05 12.83
C TYR A 140 1.89 -6.34 13.65
N GLU A 141 3.03 -7.00 13.86
CA GLU A 141 3.12 -8.21 14.68
C GLU A 141 2.76 -7.95 16.16
N SER A 142 2.94 -6.72 16.66
CA SER A 142 2.57 -6.35 18.03
C SER A 142 1.12 -5.94 18.20
N ALA A 143 0.48 -5.40 17.15
CA ALA A 143 -0.82 -4.74 17.23
C ALA A 143 -1.98 -5.54 16.59
N LEU A 144 -1.67 -6.50 15.71
CA LEU A 144 -2.65 -7.29 14.98
C LEU A 144 -2.74 -8.72 15.51
N ASP A 145 -3.92 -9.32 15.36
CA ASP A 145 -4.06 -10.77 15.54
C ASP A 145 -3.19 -11.52 14.52
N SER A 146 -2.62 -12.64 14.94
CA SER A 146 -1.72 -13.46 14.11
C SER A 146 -2.35 -13.98 12.81
N ASN A 147 -3.67 -13.96 12.72
CA ASN A 147 -4.43 -14.33 11.53
C ASN A 147 -4.98 -13.12 10.76
N ASP A 148 -4.61 -11.90 11.11
CA ASP A 148 -5.04 -10.71 10.36
C ASP A 148 -4.41 -10.70 8.95
N GLY A 149 -5.26 -10.65 7.91
CA GLY A 149 -4.81 -10.71 6.52
C GLY A 149 -3.82 -9.64 6.11
N ARG A 150 -3.80 -8.48 6.81
CA ARG A 150 -2.82 -7.41 6.58
C ARG A 150 -1.37 -7.87 6.83
N LEU A 151 -1.18 -8.83 7.77
CA LEU A 151 0.12 -9.46 7.99
C LEU A 151 0.57 -10.25 6.76
N GLY A 152 -0.34 -11.03 6.15
CA GLY A 152 -0.03 -11.81 4.96
C GLY A 152 0.43 -10.94 3.81
N GLY A 153 -0.30 -9.86 3.49
CA GLY A 153 0.09 -8.89 2.46
C GLY A 153 1.44 -8.22 2.74
N MET A 154 1.67 -7.82 3.99
CA MET A 154 2.95 -7.22 4.39
C MET A 154 4.12 -8.22 4.26
N TYR A 155 3.95 -9.48 4.73
CA TYR A 155 5.00 -10.50 4.60
C TYR A 155 5.35 -10.77 3.14
N ASN A 156 4.34 -10.92 2.27
CA ASN A 156 4.55 -11.14 0.85
C ASN A 156 5.32 -9.97 0.19
N ASN A 157 4.94 -8.73 0.46
CA ASN A 157 5.61 -7.56 -0.10
C ASN A 157 7.05 -7.40 0.40
N MET A 158 7.29 -7.66 1.69
CA MET A 158 8.65 -7.66 2.26
C MET A 158 9.49 -8.79 1.67
N ALA A 159 8.92 -9.98 1.47
CA ALA A 159 9.61 -11.12 0.86
C ALA A 159 10.04 -10.83 -0.59
N LEU A 160 9.18 -10.20 -1.40
CA LEU A 160 9.53 -9.72 -2.72
C LEU A 160 10.74 -8.77 -2.71
N THR A 161 10.76 -7.83 -1.76
CA THR A 161 11.89 -6.90 -1.58
C THR A 161 13.18 -7.63 -1.20
N LEU A 162 13.09 -8.61 -0.31
CA LEU A 162 14.24 -9.44 0.08
C LEU A 162 14.76 -10.31 -1.07
N THR A 163 13.86 -10.82 -1.91
CA THR A 163 14.23 -11.57 -3.12
C THR A 163 15.04 -10.69 -4.07
N GLU A 164 14.61 -9.45 -4.32
CA GLU A 164 15.35 -8.48 -5.14
C GLU A 164 16.74 -8.16 -4.57
N LEU A 165 16.90 -8.21 -3.26
CA LEU A 165 18.16 -7.97 -2.56
C LEU A 165 19.04 -9.23 -2.41
N GLY A 166 18.61 -10.38 -2.97
CA GLY A 166 19.33 -11.66 -2.86
C GLY A 166 19.26 -12.31 -1.46
N MET A 167 18.40 -11.83 -0.59
CA MET A 167 18.22 -12.35 0.77
C MET A 167 17.21 -13.50 0.79
N TYR A 168 17.45 -14.52 -0.02
CA TYR A 168 16.50 -15.57 -0.39
C TYR A 168 15.96 -16.36 0.80
N ARG A 169 16.80 -16.67 1.80
CA ARG A 169 16.37 -17.44 2.99
C ARG A 169 15.32 -16.68 3.81
N GLU A 170 15.58 -15.39 4.07
CA GLU A 170 14.64 -14.55 4.84
C GLU A 170 13.33 -14.33 4.04
N ALA A 171 13.44 -14.19 2.71
CA ALA A 171 12.29 -14.08 1.83
C ALA A 171 11.40 -15.32 1.87
N GLU A 172 11.99 -16.52 1.77
CA GLU A 172 11.28 -17.80 1.81
C GLU A 172 10.52 -17.97 3.15
N GLU A 173 11.17 -17.65 4.28
CA GLU A 173 10.53 -17.69 5.59
C GLU A 173 9.30 -16.76 5.68
N LEU A 174 9.35 -15.59 5.04
CA LEU A 174 8.22 -14.64 5.02
C LEU A 174 7.11 -15.08 4.06
N TYR A 175 7.43 -15.64 2.90
CA TYR A 175 6.43 -16.22 2.02
C TYR A 175 5.63 -17.34 2.72
N GLN A 176 6.31 -18.22 3.45
CA GLN A 176 5.64 -19.26 4.21
C GLN A 176 4.71 -18.70 5.32
N LYS A 177 5.10 -17.58 5.94
CA LYS A 177 4.21 -16.87 6.87
C LYS A 177 3.01 -16.25 6.16
N ALA A 178 3.21 -15.65 4.98
CA ALA A 178 2.15 -15.06 4.19
C ALA A 178 1.09 -16.11 3.82
N ILE A 179 1.51 -17.27 3.29
CA ILE A 179 0.62 -18.39 2.96
C ILE A 179 -0.22 -18.80 4.17
N LYS A 180 0.43 -19.08 5.33
CA LYS A 180 -0.27 -19.49 6.56
C LYS A 180 -1.31 -18.51 7.06
N VAL A 181 -1.11 -17.22 6.84
CA VAL A 181 -2.08 -16.18 7.20
C VAL A 181 -3.21 -16.15 6.18
N MET A 182 -2.88 -16.18 4.88
CA MET A 182 -3.85 -16.05 3.80
C MET A 182 -4.76 -17.27 3.65
N GLU A 183 -4.28 -18.49 3.90
CA GLU A 183 -5.10 -19.71 3.95
C GLU A 183 -6.26 -19.61 4.95
N LYS A 184 -6.16 -18.76 5.97
CA LYS A 184 -7.21 -18.54 6.97
C LYS A 184 -8.17 -17.42 6.61
N GLN A 185 -7.91 -16.68 5.54
CA GLN A 185 -8.77 -15.60 5.10
C GLN A 185 -9.91 -16.15 4.23
N LYS A 186 -11.07 -15.54 4.37
CA LYS A 186 -12.15 -15.76 3.41
C LYS A 186 -11.73 -15.18 2.04
N ASN A 187 -11.67 -16.02 1.03
CA ASN A 187 -11.20 -15.71 -0.33
C ASN A 187 -9.68 -15.37 -0.38
N GLY A 188 -8.87 -16.04 0.44
CA GLY A 188 -7.40 -15.87 0.44
C GLY A 188 -6.67 -16.70 -0.60
N GLU A 189 -7.40 -17.53 -1.38
CA GLU A 189 -6.83 -18.48 -2.35
C GLU A 189 -6.01 -17.77 -3.43
N LEU A 190 -6.45 -16.60 -3.89
CA LEU A 190 -5.72 -15.84 -4.91
C LEU A 190 -4.38 -15.35 -4.39
N GLU A 191 -4.33 -14.82 -3.17
CA GLU A 191 -3.11 -14.34 -2.53
C GLU A 191 -2.14 -15.49 -2.24
N VAL A 192 -2.67 -16.66 -1.88
CA VAL A 192 -1.87 -17.89 -1.72
C VAL A 192 -1.25 -18.29 -3.05
N ALA A 193 -2.04 -18.37 -4.13
CA ALA A 193 -1.54 -18.67 -5.47
C ALA A 193 -0.46 -17.68 -5.94
N ILE A 194 -0.69 -16.38 -5.78
CA ILE A 194 0.31 -15.34 -6.08
C ILE A 194 1.59 -15.56 -5.27
N THR A 195 1.48 -15.94 -4.00
CA THR A 195 2.64 -16.17 -3.14
C THR A 195 3.45 -17.39 -3.62
N TYR A 196 2.81 -18.47 -4.08
CA TYR A 196 3.52 -19.59 -4.69
C TYR A 196 4.24 -19.23 -5.98
N LEU A 197 3.63 -18.39 -6.83
CA LEU A 197 4.31 -17.84 -8.02
C LEU A 197 5.56 -17.02 -7.63
N ASN A 198 5.45 -16.19 -6.60
CA ASN A 198 6.60 -15.41 -6.10
C ASN A 198 7.72 -16.31 -5.52
N ILE A 199 7.36 -17.45 -4.92
CA ILE A 199 8.35 -18.45 -4.47
C ILE A 199 9.04 -19.10 -5.67
N ALA A 200 8.29 -19.43 -6.74
CA ALA A 200 8.89 -19.95 -7.97
C ALA A 200 9.90 -18.98 -8.59
N ASP A 201 9.56 -17.68 -8.60
CA ASP A 201 10.47 -16.62 -9.05
C ASP A 201 11.71 -16.50 -8.14
N LEU A 202 11.54 -16.62 -6.82
CA LEU A 202 12.66 -16.65 -5.87
C LEU A 202 13.61 -17.83 -6.16
N ILE A 203 13.07 -19.03 -6.36
CA ILE A 203 13.86 -20.23 -6.66
C ILE A 203 14.62 -20.04 -7.97
N SER A 204 13.97 -19.52 -9.01
CA SER A 204 14.60 -19.18 -10.28
C SER A 204 15.75 -18.17 -10.12
N ALA A 205 15.57 -17.15 -9.28
CA ALA A 205 16.58 -16.14 -9.02
C ALA A 205 17.78 -16.70 -8.20
N ARG A 206 17.49 -17.62 -7.27
CA ARG A 206 18.50 -18.24 -6.40
C ARG A 206 19.34 -19.31 -7.11
N ASP A 207 18.68 -20.23 -7.81
CA ASP A 207 19.27 -21.48 -8.30
C ASP A 207 19.45 -21.48 -9.83
N GLY A 208 18.81 -20.57 -10.55
CA GLY A 208 18.65 -20.60 -12.00
C GLY A 208 17.54 -21.57 -12.44
N LEU A 209 17.03 -21.36 -13.64
CA LEU A 209 15.91 -22.14 -14.17
C LEU A 209 16.22 -23.65 -14.25
N GLU A 210 17.42 -24.00 -14.75
CA GLU A 210 17.79 -25.41 -14.95
C GLU A 210 17.97 -26.18 -13.64
N ASN A 211 18.53 -25.55 -12.61
CA ASN A 211 18.80 -26.19 -11.33
C ASN A 211 17.56 -26.20 -10.42
N GLY A 212 16.69 -25.21 -10.57
CA GLY A 212 15.45 -25.04 -9.78
C GLY A 212 14.23 -25.74 -10.37
N GLU A 213 14.31 -26.33 -11.57
CA GLU A 213 13.17 -26.79 -12.36
C GLU A 213 12.12 -27.59 -11.54
N LYS A 214 12.56 -28.62 -10.82
CA LYS A 214 11.63 -29.48 -10.04
C LYS A 214 10.95 -28.75 -8.89
N GLU A 215 11.67 -27.86 -8.22
CA GLU A 215 11.12 -27.10 -7.10
C GLU A 215 10.18 -25.99 -7.61
N ILE A 216 10.52 -25.37 -8.75
CA ILE A 216 9.68 -24.41 -9.46
C ILE A 216 8.37 -25.08 -9.90
N GLU A 217 8.45 -26.27 -10.56
CA GLU A 217 7.27 -27.03 -10.98
C GLU A 217 6.34 -27.32 -9.81
N LYS A 218 6.88 -27.74 -8.66
CA LYS A 218 6.11 -27.97 -7.45
C LYS A 218 5.37 -26.72 -6.98
N GLN A 219 6.03 -25.55 -6.93
CA GLN A 219 5.39 -24.31 -6.51
C GLN A 219 4.27 -23.87 -7.49
N LEU A 220 4.47 -24.11 -8.80
CA LEU A 220 3.46 -23.80 -9.81
C LEU A 220 2.23 -24.72 -9.74
N LEU A 221 2.38 -25.96 -9.24
CA LEU A 221 1.25 -26.89 -9.02
C LEU A 221 0.45 -26.54 -7.76
N GLU A 222 1.04 -25.87 -6.79
CA GLU A 222 0.37 -25.38 -5.57
C GLU A 222 -0.35 -24.04 -5.78
N ALA A 223 0.02 -23.27 -6.83
CA ALA A 223 -0.60 -21.99 -7.17
C ALA A 223 -1.94 -22.18 -7.89
#